data_08270723521e816484b8045022424cdd
#
_entry.id   08270723521e816484b8045022424cdd
#
_cell.length_a   1.000
_cell.length_b   1.000
_cell.length_c   1.000
_cell.angle_alpha   90.00
_cell.angle_beta   90.00
_cell.angle_gamma   90.00
#
_symmetry.space_group_name_H-M   'P 1'
#
loop_
_entity.id
_entity.type
_entity.pdbx_description
1 polymer ?
#
loop_
_entity_poly.entity_id
_entity_poly.type
_entity_poly.pdbx_seq_one_letter_code
_entity_poly.pdbx_strand_id
1 'polypeptide(L)'
;ADNHKIGHFDDSDAVLEFVCSKDLAPLAALGTSCPDHFLRTKICPLLVELTPGETDVAAIVDGLTSTIAAYRENYADYYNSCRHANSPAMRDPNPVIFLVPGVGMISFAKDKATARISSEFYINAINVMRGAAMVSTYQGLPTQEAFDIEYWLLEEAKLQRQPKAKSLAGKVAFVTGGAGGIGRATAIRMLREGACVVLADIDVAALKQAEQEMSAEFGSDAVRSVVMNVVDEAQVDAAYQAVTLFYGGIDILVSNAGLASSAPIEETSLALWDKNISTLTTGYFLVSRAAFKLFRAQGIGGNVVFVASKNGLAASPNAAAYCTAKAAEIHLARCLALEGAEAQIRVNVVNPDAVLRGSKIWTGSWKQARAEAYNMKTDELEEHYRKRSLLKRSVFPEDIAEAIYFLASEKSAKSTGNILNVDAGNAQSFTR
;
A
#
# COMPACT_ATOMS: atom_id res chain seq x y z
N ALA A 1 9.79 16.55 8.54
CA ALA A 1 9.79 15.77 7.30
C ALA A 1 9.42 14.33 7.61
N ASP A 2 8.56 13.91 7.04
CA ASP A 2 7.67 12.86 6.60
C ASP A 2 8.26 11.44 6.69
N ASN A 3 8.39 10.93 7.92
CA ASN A 3 8.66 9.51 8.12
C ASN A 3 7.32 8.75 8.12
N HIS A 4 6.91 8.29 6.93
CA HIS A 4 5.82 7.33 6.84
C HIS A 4 6.11 6.11 7.72
N LYS A 5 5.10 5.60 8.38
CA LYS A 5 5.17 4.41 9.23
C LYS A 5 4.21 3.36 8.69
N ILE A 6 4.64 2.11 8.80
CA ILE A 6 3.77 0.95 8.55
C ILE A 6 3.21 0.49 9.90
N GLY A 7 1.91 0.21 9.92
CA GLY A 7 1.22 -0.33 11.08
C GLY A 7 1.21 -1.86 11.14
N HIS A 8 1.10 -2.39 12.33
CA HIS A 8 0.81 -3.79 12.59
C HIS A 8 -0.20 -3.86 13.72
N PHE A 9 -1.36 -4.44 13.45
CA PHE A 9 -2.42 -4.67 14.41
C PHE A 9 -2.33 -6.09 14.97
N ASP A 10 -2.55 -6.23 16.27
CA ASP A 10 -2.56 -7.51 16.99
C ASP A 10 -3.73 -7.52 18.00
N ASP A 11 -4.60 -8.49 17.84
CA ASP A 11 -5.75 -8.78 18.69
C ASP A 11 -5.71 -10.21 19.26
N SER A 12 -4.50 -10.74 19.42
CA SER A 12 -4.31 -12.06 20.03
C SER A 12 -4.85 -12.10 21.46
N ASP A 13 -5.18 -13.29 21.93
CA ASP A 13 -5.75 -13.51 23.26
C ASP A 13 -4.90 -12.84 24.35
N ALA A 14 -3.58 -12.93 24.28
CA ALA A 14 -2.68 -12.32 25.24
C ALA A 14 -2.78 -10.79 25.25
N VAL A 15 -2.93 -10.17 24.08
CA VAL A 15 -3.11 -8.73 23.93
C VAL A 15 -4.47 -8.31 24.44
N LEU A 16 -5.55 -8.98 24.01
CA LEU A 16 -6.91 -8.65 24.44
C LEU A 16 -7.10 -8.80 25.95
N GLU A 17 -6.57 -9.86 26.55
CA GLU A 17 -6.59 -10.05 28.01
C GLU A 17 -5.90 -8.87 28.72
N PHE A 18 -4.76 -8.43 28.22
CA PHE A 18 -3.99 -7.34 28.81
C PHE A 18 -4.70 -5.98 28.66
N VAL A 19 -5.16 -5.63 27.46
CA VAL A 19 -5.81 -4.33 27.20
C VAL A 19 -7.21 -4.21 27.84
N CYS A 20 -7.80 -5.33 28.26
CA CYS A 20 -9.04 -5.36 29.04
C CYS A 20 -8.81 -5.52 30.54
N SER A 21 -7.56 -5.63 30.99
CA SER A 21 -7.21 -5.81 32.40
C SER A 21 -7.44 -4.55 33.23
N LYS A 22 -7.81 -4.74 34.50
CA LYS A 22 -7.87 -3.65 35.48
C LYS A 22 -6.50 -3.02 35.75
N ASP A 23 -5.44 -3.79 35.55
CA ASP A 23 -4.06 -3.40 35.84
C ASP A 23 -3.35 -2.83 34.59
N LEU A 24 -4.09 -2.60 33.48
CA LEU A 24 -3.52 -2.09 32.22
C LEU A 24 -2.72 -0.81 32.44
N ALA A 25 -3.33 0.25 33.00
CA ALA A 25 -2.68 1.54 33.11
C ALA A 25 -1.44 1.50 34.03
N PRO A 26 -1.47 0.93 35.25
CA PRO A 26 -0.30 0.85 36.11
C PRO A 26 0.82 -0.04 35.51
N LEU A 27 0.49 -1.16 34.86
CA LEU A 27 1.50 -2.03 34.24
C LEU A 27 2.13 -1.40 32.98
N ALA A 28 1.32 -0.78 32.12
CA ALA A 28 1.81 -0.09 30.92
C ALA A 28 2.81 1.05 31.30
N ALA A 29 2.57 1.76 32.40
CA ALA A 29 3.45 2.82 32.88
C ALA A 29 4.82 2.31 33.38
N LEU A 30 4.95 1.03 33.75
CA LEU A 30 6.22 0.43 34.19
C LEU A 30 7.15 0.03 33.03
N GLY A 31 6.67 0.11 31.79
CA GLY A 31 7.48 -0.11 30.63
C GLY A 31 7.68 -1.59 30.24
N THR A 32 8.62 -1.84 29.35
CA THR A 32 8.90 -3.18 28.81
C THR A 32 9.72 -4.04 29.78
N SER A 33 9.63 -5.37 29.60
CA SER A 33 10.25 -6.36 30.48
C SER A 33 11.73 -6.65 30.20
N CYS A 34 12.26 -6.22 29.06
CA CYS A 34 13.61 -6.54 28.61
C CYS A 34 14.34 -5.29 28.14
N PRO A 35 15.57 -5.07 28.62
CA PRO A 35 16.37 -3.89 28.24
C PRO A 35 16.54 -3.70 26.73
N ASP A 36 16.89 -4.76 26.00
CA ASP A 36 17.10 -4.70 24.54
C ASP A 36 15.84 -4.31 23.74
N HIS A 37 14.67 -4.39 24.38
CA HIS A 37 13.40 -4.03 23.75
C HIS A 37 13.18 -2.52 23.63
N PHE A 38 13.82 -1.67 24.47
CA PHE A 38 13.60 -0.22 24.46
C PHE A 38 13.84 0.42 23.09
N LEU A 39 14.79 -0.08 22.32
CA LEU A 39 15.04 0.37 20.96
C LEU A 39 13.87 0.11 19.99
N ARG A 40 13.04 -0.87 20.30
CA ARG A 40 11.92 -1.31 19.45
C ARG A 40 10.57 -0.85 19.95
N THR A 41 10.35 -0.81 21.27
CA THR A 41 9.05 -0.51 21.87
C THR A 41 9.00 0.87 22.52
N LYS A 42 10.16 1.51 22.71
CA LYS A 42 10.41 2.63 23.63
C LYS A 42 10.19 2.23 25.09
N ILE A 43 10.43 3.18 25.99
CA ILE A 43 10.34 2.94 27.44
C ILE A 43 8.91 2.56 27.85
N CYS A 44 7.88 3.24 27.30
CA CYS A 44 6.48 2.96 27.58
C CYS A 44 5.65 2.97 26.29
N PRO A 45 4.56 2.20 26.23
CA PRO A 45 3.54 2.32 25.18
C PRO A 45 2.70 3.58 25.40
N LEU A 46 1.96 3.98 24.36
CA LEU A 46 0.86 4.93 24.50
C LEU A 46 -0.42 4.17 24.82
N LEU A 47 -1.06 4.47 25.94
CA LEU A 47 -2.40 4.01 26.26
C LEU A 47 -3.42 4.95 25.61
N VAL A 48 -4.26 4.42 24.73
CA VAL A 48 -5.35 5.17 24.07
C VAL A 48 -6.52 5.22 25.03
N GLU A 49 -6.88 6.44 25.47
CA GLU A 49 -8.07 6.65 26.30
C GLU A 49 -9.31 6.74 25.40
N LEU A 50 -10.17 5.75 25.47
CA LEU A 50 -11.46 5.76 24.79
C LEU A 50 -12.57 6.03 25.81
N THR A 51 -13.44 6.97 25.50
CA THR A 51 -14.69 7.15 26.26
C THR A 51 -15.62 5.96 25.98
N PRO A 52 -16.08 5.24 27.00
CA PRO A 52 -16.97 4.11 26.78
C PRO A 52 -18.23 4.52 25.99
N GLY A 53 -18.48 3.82 24.86
CA GLY A 53 -19.62 4.10 23.97
C GLY A 53 -19.40 5.23 22.98
N GLU A 54 -18.22 5.84 22.93
CA GLU A 54 -17.88 6.84 21.90
C GLU A 54 -17.74 6.16 20.53
N THR A 55 -18.47 6.64 19.55
CA THR A 55 -18.49 6.17 18.16
C THR A 55 -18.17 7.28 17.17
N ASP A 56 -18.02 8.51 17.63
CA ASP A 56 -17.61 9.64 16.79
C ASP A 56 -16.10 9.55 16.50
N VAL A 57 -15.77 9.17 15.27
CA VAL A 57 -14.38 9.04 14.81
C VAL A 57 -13.63 10.35 14.93
N ALA A 58 -14.26 11.51 14.72
CA ALA A 58 -13.60 12.79 14.82
C ALA A 58 -13.18 13.09 16.27
N ALA A 59 -14.07 12.83 17.24
CA ALA A 59 -13.77 12.99 18.67
C ALA A 59 -12.63 12.04 19.12
N ILE A 60 -12.64 10.79 18.63
CA ILE A 60 -11.56 9.82 18.91
C ILE A 60 -10.22 10.32 18.35
N VAL A 61 -10.19 10.81 17.12
CA VAL A 61 -8.97 11.33 16.48
C VAL A 61 -8.43 12.57 17.18
N ASP A 62 -9.29 13.48 17.59
CA ASP A 62 -8.90 14.69 18.33
C ASP A 62 -8.33 14.34 19.72
N GLY A 63 -8.96 13.41 20.43
CA GLY A 63 -8.45 12.88 21.69
C GLY A 63 -7.09 12.19 21.54
N LEU A 64 -6.95 11.37 20.51
CA LEU A 64 -5.69 10.69 20.19
C LEU A 64 -4.57 11.68 19.82
N THR A 65 -4.89 12.73 19.09
CA THR A 65 -3.93 13.78 18.73
C THR A 65 -3.36 14.46 19.97
N SER A 66 -4.21 14.78 20.94
CA SER A 66 -3.81 15.38 22.22
C SER A 66 -2.95 14.41 23.05
N THR A 67 -3.34 13.13 23.10
CA THR A 67 -2.60 12.09 23.82
C THR A 67 -1.21 11.84 23.20
N ILE A 68 -1.10 11.86 21.88
CA ILE A 68 0.19 11.75 21.18
C ILE A 68 1.08 12.98 21.47
N ALA A 69 0.51 14.18 21.51
CA ALA A 69 1.25 15.39 21.84
C ALA A 69 1.85 15.30 23.26
N ALA A 70 1.03 14.93 24.26
CA ALA A 70 1.50 14.71 25.63
C ALA A 70 2.57 13.62 25.74
N TYR A 71 2.41 12.50 24.99
CA TYR A 71 3.43 11.46 24.94
C TYR A 71 4.78 11.98 24.43
N ARG A 72 4.77 12.82 23.38
CA ARG A 72 6.00 13.42 22.82
C ARG A 72 6.70 14.34 23.81
N GLU A 73 5.94 15.13 24.57
CA GLU A 73 6.47 15.98 25.65
C GLU A 73 7.11 15.13 26.76
N ASN A 74 6.40 14.13 27.26
CA ASN A 74 6.91 13.21 28.27
C ASN A 74 8.19 12.48 27.80
N TYR A 75 8.25 12.07 26.53
CA TYR A 75 9.45 11.44 25.98
C TYR A 75 10.62 12.44 25.85
N ALA A 76 10.33 13.69 25.52
CA ALA A 76 11.36 14.73 25.48
C ALA A 76 11.89 15.06 26.90
N ASP A 77 11.03 15.09 27.91
CA ASP A 77 11.42 15.28 29.31
C ASP A 77 12.25 14.09 29.83
N TYR A 78 11.85 12.87 29.50
CA TYR A 78 12.65 11.66 29.78
C TYR A 78 14.05 11.78 29.16
N TYR A 79 14.16 12.13 27.88
CA TYR A 79 15.44 12.32 27.23
C TYR A 79 16.27 13.41 27.91
N ASN A 80 15.68 14.57 28.16
CA ASN A 80 16.39 15.72 28.72
C ASN A 80 16.86 15.51 30.17
N SER A 81 16.10 14.76 30.98
CA SER A 81 16.43 14.47 32.37
C SER A 81 17.51 13.41 32.52
N CYS A 82 17.64 12.47 31.58
CA CYS A 82 18.56 11.34 31.68
C CYS A 82 19.83 11.46 30.81
N ARG A 83 19.84 12.38 29.81
CA ARG A 83 20.96 12.47 28.86
C ARG A 83 22.31 12.81 29.51
N HIS A 84 23.35 12.18 29.02
CA HIS A 84 24.75 12.49 29.29
C HIS A 84 25.29 13.49 28.26
N ALA A 85 26.47 14.06 28.52
CA ALA A 85 27.13 15.03 27.64
C ALA A 85 27.43 14.48 26.21
N ASN A 86 27.63 13.15 26.11
CA ASN A 86 27.95 12.44 24.88
C ASN A 86 26.79 11.59 24.35
N SER A 87 25.57 11.75 24.87
CA SER A 87 24.41 11.01 24.39
C SER A 87 24.09 11.33 22.92
N PRO A 88 23.67 10.35 22.11
CA PRO A 88 23.13 10.60 20.79
C PRO A 88 21.96 11.60 20.82
N ALA A 89 21.66 12.22 19.71
CA ALA A 89 20.50 13.10 19.60
C ALA A 89 19.19 12.33 19.89
N MET A 90 18.20 13.04 20.44
CA MET A 90 16.89 12.48 20.74
C MET A 90 16.30 11.82 19.47
N ARG A 91 15.84 10.59 19.62
CA ARG A 91 15.17 9.83 18.57
C ARG A 91 13.75 10.37 18.30
N ASP A 92 13.10 9.86 17.27
CA ASP A 92 11.69 10.15 16.97
C ASP A 92 10.84 10.03 18.25
N PRO A 93 10.22 11.11 18.77
CA PRO A 93 9.47 11.08 20.03
C PRO A 93 8.10 10.39 19.91
N ASN A 94 7.68 9.98 18.71
CA ASN A 94 6.38 9.32 18.51
C ASN A 94 6.36 7.95 19.21
N PRO A 95 5.19 7.54 19.76
CA PRO A 95 5.02 6.19 20.31
C PRO A 95 5.17 5.13 19.21
N VAL A 96 5.67 3.97 19.61
CA VAL A 96 5.78 2.80 18.74
C VAL A 96 4.62 1.84 19.00
N ILE A 97 4.26 1.63 20.26
CA ILE A 97 3.19 0.74 20.70
C ILE A 97 2.02 1.58 21.18
N PHE A 98 0.85 1.27 20.65
CA PHE A 98 -0.45 1.84 21.06
C PHE A 98 -1.31 0.72 21.64
N LEU A 99 -1.73 0.87 22.89
CA LEU A 99 -2.65 -0.05 23.55
C LEU A 99 -4.05 0.55 23.50
N VAL A 100 -4.99 -0.18 22.90
CA VAL A 100 -6.36 0.29 22.69
C VAL A 100 -7.30 -0.62 23.49
N PRO A 101 -7.84 -0.16 24.64
CA PRO A 101 -8.72 -0.96 25.49
C PRO A 101 -9.91 -1.54 24.71
N GLY A 102 -10.13 -2.85 24.84
CA GLY A 102 -11.21 -3.56 24.16
C GLY A 102 -11.05 -3.78 22.67
N VAL A 103 -9.94 -3.34 22.06
CA VAL A 103 -9.68 -3.45 20.62
C VAL A 103 -8.43 -4.28 20.33
N GLY A 104 -7.30 -3.96 20.98
CA GLY A 104 -6.03 -4.62 20.72
C GLY A 104 -4.84 -3.71 20.86
N MET A 105 -3.76 -4.07 20.15
CA MET A 105 -2.50 -3.32 20.11
C MET A 105 -2.15 -2.97 18.68
N ILE A 106 -1.64 -1.76 18.47
CA ILE A 106 -1.10 -1.32 17.18
C ILE A 106 0.36 -0.93 17.40
N SER A 107 1.25 -1.44 16.57
CA SER A 107 2.66 -1.02 16.53
C SER A 107 2.99 -0.35 15.21
N PHE A 108 3.82 0.69 15.26
CA PHE A 108 4.25 1.44 14.08
C PHE A 108 5.77 1.44 13.94
N ALA A 109 6.26 1.18 12.71
CA ALA A 109 7.69 1.24 12.41
C ALA A 109 7.95 1.66 10.97
N LYS A 110 9.24 1.73 10.58
CA LYS A 110 9.69 2.09 9.23
C LYS A 110 9.29 1.06 8.15
N ASP A 111 9.04 -0.19 8.55
CA ASP A 111 8.63 -1.30 7.69
C ASP A 111 7.78 -2.30 8.48
N LYS A 112 7.07 -3.18 7.78
CA LYS A 112 6.13 -4.14 8.39
C LYS A 112 6.83 -5.14 9.30
N ALA A 113 7.99 -5.65 8.91
CA ALA A 113 8.75 -6.61 9.71
C ALA A 113 9.15 -6.00 11.06
N THR A 114 9.63 -4.74 11.04
CA THR A 114 9.99 -4.03 12.28
C THR A 114 8.76 -3.74 13.14
N ALA A 115 7.62 -3.37 12.55
CA ALA A 115 6.38 -3.16 13.30
C ALA A 115 5.91 -4.45 13.98
N ARG A 116 5.87 -5.58 13.25
CA ARG A 116 5.54 -6.89 13.81
C ARG A 116 6.49 -7.32 14.93
N ILE A 117 7.80 -7.18 14.74
CA ILE A 117 8.79 -7.51 15.77
C ILE A 117 8.59 -6.64 17.03
N SER A 118 8.26 -5.36 16.87
CA SER A 118 7.94 -4.49 18.01
C SER A 118 6.71 -4.96 18.77
N SER A 119 5.68 -5.43 18.05
CA SER A 119 4.49 -6.07 18.64
C SER A 119 4.88 -7.32 19.44
N GLU A 120 5.64 -8.25 18.83
CA GLU A 120 6.09 -9.49 19.47
C GLU A 120 6.91 -9.21 20.74
N PHE A 121 7.76 -8.19 20.73
CA PHE A 121 8.51 -7.77 21.91
C PHE A 121 7.59 -7.26 23.01
N TYR A 122 6.55 -6.50 22.68
CA TYR A 122 5.62 -6.04 23.68
C TYR A 122 4.70 -7.16 24.19
N ILE A 123 4.31 -8.13 23.37
CA ILE A 123 3.61 -9.36 23.80
C ILE A 123 4.48 -10.14 24.82
N ASN A 124 5.79 -10.23 24.59
CA ASN A 124 6.69 -10.81 25.56
C ASN A 124 6.65 -10.04 26.90
N ALA A 125 6.62 -8.71 26.87
CA ALA A 125 6.47 -7.89 28.09
C ALA A 125 5.14 -8.18 28.80
N ILE A 126 4.02 -8.26 28.06
CA ILE A 126 2.69 -8.64 28.57
C ILE A 126 2.77 -9.99 29.32
N ASN A 127 3.38 -10.99 28.71
CA ASN A 127 3.50 -12.31 29.30
C ASN A 127 4.34 -12.32 30.58
N VAL A 128 5.43 -11.54 30.61
CA VAL A 128 6.27 -11.38 31.81
C VAL A 128 5.52 -10.63 32.92
N MET A 129 4.79 -9.54 32.60
CA MET A 129 3.97 -8.79 33.56
C MET A 129 2.91 -9.71 34.19
N ARG A 130 2.21 -10.49 33.35
CA ARG A 130 1.20 -11.45 33.80
C ARG A 130 1.82 -12.54 34.68
N GLY A 131 2.93 -13.12 34.28
CA GLY A 131 3.64 -14.12 35.07
C GLY A 131 4.14 -13.57 36.41
N ALA A 132 4.68 -12.36 36.42
CA ALA A 132 5.15 -11.70 37.66
C ALA A 132 3.96 -11.43 38.61
N ALA A 133 2.83 -10.97 38.13
CA ALA A 133 1.65 -10.70 38.94
C ALA A 133 1.08 -11.95 39.62
N MET A 134 1.32 -13.16 39.07
CA MET A 134 0.91 -14.41 39.69
C MET A 134 1.74 -14.83 40.90
N VAL A 135 2.97 -14.36 41.01
CA VAL A 135 3.92 -14.81 42.06
C VAL A 135 4.49 -13.68 42.90
N SER A 136 4.44 -12.43 42.39
CA SER A 136 5.01 -11.24 43.05
C SER A 136 4.45 -9.98 42.40
N THR A 137 5.28 -8.91 42.34
CA THR A 137 4.94 -7.63 41.70
C THR A 137 5.92 -7.39 40.55
N TYR A 138 5.41 -7.01 39.39
CA TYR A 138 6.24 -6.58 38.25
C TYR A 138 6.92 -5.24 38.59
N GLN A 139 8.21 -5.13 38.28
CA GLN A 139 8.98 -3.91 38.44
C GLN A 139 9.70 -3.60 37.13
N GLY A 140 9.57 -2.37 36.63
CA GLY A 140 10.36 -1.86 35.53
C GLY A 140 11.77 -1.46 35.96
N LEU A 141 12.65 -1.21 34.99
CA LEU A 141 13.96 -0.64 35.25
C LEU A 141 13.83 0.83 35.73
N PRO A 142 14.77 1.30 36.55
CA PRO A 142 14.91 2.73 36.81
C PRO A 142 15.05 3.52 35.52
N THR A 143 14.46 4.70 35.44
CA THR A 143 14.40 5.52 34.22
C THR A 143 15.79 5.79 33.63
N GLN A 144 16.80 6.04 34.46
CA GLN A 144 18.17 6.26 33.99
C GLN A 144 18.77 5.01 33.34
N GLU A 145 18.56 3.83 33.92
CA GLU A 145 19.06 2.56 33.37
C GLU A 145 18.39 2.26 32.01
N ALA A 146 17.07 2.53 31.89
CA ALA A 146 16.34 2.40 30.64
C ALA A 146 16.93 3.33 29.56
N PHE A 147 17.25 4.57 29.93
CA PHE A 147 17.88 5.55 29.02
C PHE A 147 19.25 5.08 28.56
N ASP A 148 20.09 4.62 29.46
CA ASP A 148 21.46 4.23 29.15
C ASP A 148 21.51 3.05 28.16
N ILE A 149 20.49 2.20 28.18
CA ILE A 149 20.32 1.13 27.19
C ILE A 149 19.73 1.66 25.87
N GLU A 150 18.66 2.45 25.93
CA GLU A 150 18.01 2.98 24.70
C GLU A 150 18.98 3.85 23.89
N TYR A 151 19.84 4.62 24.55
CA TYR A 151 20.79 5.55 23.93
C TYR A 151 22.25 5.06 23.95
N TRP A 152 22.45 3.75 24.09
CA TRP A 152 23.78 3.16 24.09
C TRP A 152 24.53 3.40 22.78
N LEU A 153 25.77 3.92 22.87
CA LEU A 153 26.56 4.33 21.71
C LEU A 153 26.85 3.19 20.72
N LEU A 154 26.96 1.94 21.19
CA LEU A 154 27.14 0.79 20.29
C LEU A 154 25.89 0.52 19.44
N GLU A 155 24.70 0.66 20.02
CA GLU A 155 23.45 0.52 19.26
C GLU A 155 23.28 1.67 18.27
N GLU A 156 23.62 2.90 18.63
CA GLU A 156 23.64 4.03 17.71
C GLU A 156 24.59 3.77 16.53
N ALA A 157 25.78 3.25 16.77
CA ALA A 157 26.71 2.89 15.70
C ALA A 157 26.19 1.80 14.76
N LYS A 158 25.39 0.84 15.25
CA LYS A 158 24.70 -0.17 14.42
C LYS A 158 23.60 0.49 13.56
N LEU A 159 22.80 1.38 14.14
CA LEU A 159 21.74 2.10 13.42
C LEU A 159 22.30 2.96 12.29
N GLN A 160 23.42 3.66 12.51
CA GLN A 160 24.08 4.50 11.51
C GLN A 160 24.67 3.69 10.33
N ARG A 161 25.00 2.40 10.53
CA ARG A 161 25.50 1.50 9.49
C ARG A 161 24.40 0.87 8.64
N GLN A 162 23.13 1.08 8.97
CA GLN A 162 22.03 0.54 8.17
C GLN A 162 22.02 1.13 6.77
N PRO A 163 21.66 0.33 5.74
CA PRO A 163 21.51 0.84 4.38
C PRO A 163 20.51 2.00 4.34
N LYS A 164 20.76 2.95 3.45
CA LYS A 164 19.79 4.04 3.20
C LYS A 164 18.45 3.46 2.77
N ALA A 165 17.37 4.08 3.24
CA ALA A 165 16.02 3.70 2.83
C ALA A 165 15.88 3.78 1.29
N LYS A 166 15.21 2.78 0.70
CA LYS A 166 14.88 2.78 -0.72
C LYS A 166 13.77 3.80 -1.00
N SER A 167 13.52 4.09 -2.27
CA SER A 167 12.65 5.19 -2.70
C SER A 167 11.18 5.07 -2.29
N LEU A 168 10.68 3.84 -2.08
CA LEU A 168 9.32 3.55 -1.62
C LEU A 168 9.30 2.88 -0.23
N ALA A 169 10.39 2.97 0.53
CA ALA A 169 10.42 2.44 1.89
C ALA A 169 9.36 3.15 2.75
N GLY A 170 8.63 2.38 3.55
CA GLY A 170 7.53 2.89 4.38
C GLY A 170 6.25 3.20 3.61
N LYS A 171 6.15 2.85 2.33
CA LYS A 171 4.95 3.02 1.49
C LYS A 171 4.21 1.70 1.28
N VAL A 172 2.89 1.78 1.20
CA VAL A 172 2.00 0.66 0.91
C VAL A 172 1.36 0.87 -0.46
N ALA A 173 1.57 -0.06 -1.39
CA ALA A 173 0.99 -0.04 -2.73
C ALA A 173 -0.11 -1.09 -2.87
N PHE A 174 -1.30 -0.69 -3.30
CA PHE A 174 -2.43 -1.55 -3.60
C PHE A 174 -2.55 -1.71 -5.12
N VAL A 175 -2.40 -2.93 -5.64
CA VAL A 175 -2.34 -3.22 -7.08
C VAL A 175 -3.51 -4.11 -7.47
N THR A 176 -4.49 -3.59 -8.23
CA THR A 176 -5.59 -4.39 -8.77
C THR A 176 -5.16 -5.14 -10.03
N GLY A 177 -5.66 -6.35 -10.24
CA GLY A 177 -5.13 -7.24 -11.27
C GLY A 177 -3.68 -7.65 -10.99
N GLY A 178 -3.34 -7.77 -9.70
CA GLY A 178 -1.98 -7.97 -9.22
C GLY A 178 -1.36 -9.31 -9.58
N ALA A 179 -2.17 -10.31 -9.92
CA ALA A 179 -1.73 -11.62 -10.40
C ALA A 179 -1.45 -11.66 -11.92
N GLY A 180 -1.87 -10.62 -12.66
CA GLY A 180 -1.65 -10.48 -14.11
C GLY A 180 -0.28 -9.93 -14.50
N GLY A 181 0.10 -10.01 -15.78
CA GLY A 181 1.44 -9.65 -16.26
C GLY A 181 1.93 -8.26 -15.84
N ILE A 182 1.17 -7.20 -16.16
CA ILE A 182 1.52 -5.81 -15.81
C ILE A 182 1.46 -5.61 -14.29
N GLY A 183 0.37 -6.08 -13.63
CA GLY A 183 0.21 -5.94 -12.18
C GLY A 183 1.32 -6.61 -11.40
N ARG A 184 1.68 -7.85 -11.81
CA ARG A 184 2.78 -8.61 -11.21
C ARG A 184 4.14 -7.93 -11.39
N ALA A 185 4.46 -7.47 -12.60
CA ALA A 185 5.71 -6.73 -12.87
C ALA A 185 5.78 -5.44 -12.05
N THR A 186 4.66 -4.73 -11.95
CA THR A 186 4.54 -3.52 -11.11
C THR A 186 4.78 -3.82 -9.63
N ALA A 187 4.16 -4.87 -9.11
CA ALA A 187 4.34 -5.29 -7.73
C ALA A 187 5.82 -5.60 -7.43
N ILE A 188 6.46 -6.41 -8.27
CA ILE A 188 7.89 -6.73 -8.14
C ILE A 188 8.76 -5.45 -8.19
N ARG A 189 8.44 -4.53 -9.10
CA ARG A 189 9.19 -3.28 -9.21
C ARG A 189 9.08 -2.42 -7.95
N MET A 190 7.89 -2.33 -7.36
CA MET A 190 7.66 -1.59 -6.12
C MET A 190 8.30 -2.26 -4.90
N LEU A 191 8.26 -3.58 -4.80
CA LEU A 191 8.94 -4.36 -3.76
C LEU A 191 10.46 -4.15 -3.81
N ARG A 192 11.06 -4.11 -4.99
CA ARG A 192 12.49 -3.80 -5.17
C ARG A 192 12.87 -2.42 -4.64
N GLU A 193 11.94 -1.48 -4.65
CA GLU A 193 12.09 -0.14 -4.10
C GLU A 193 11.69 -0.02 -2.61
N GLY A 194 11.33 -1.13 -1.99
CA GLY A 194 11.09 -1.22 -0.55
C GLY A 194 9.65 -0.93 -0.12
N ALA A 195 8.69 -0.88 -1.03
CA ALA A 195 7.28 -0.79 -0.68
C ALA A 195 6.78 -2.12 -0.10
N CYS A 196 5.76 -2.05 0.77
CA CYS A 196 4.85 -3.16 0.98
C CYS A 196 3.82 -3.19 -0.14
N VAL A 197 3.45 -4.37 -0.65
CA VAL A 197 2.53 -4.50 -1.78
C VAL A 197 1.36 -5.40 -1.44
N VAL A 198 0.17 -4.91 -1.74
CA VAL A 198 -1.07 -5.69 -1.71
C VAL A 198 -1.47 -6.03 -3.13
N LEU A 199 -1.53 -7.32 -3.43
CA LEU A 199 -2.04 -7.87 -4.68
C LEU A 199 -3.55 -8.10 -4.56
N ALA A 200 -4.35 -7.44 -5.37
CA ALA A 200 -5.79 -7.69 -5.43
C ALA A 200 -6.17 -8.28 -6.79
N ASP A 201 -6.82 -9.41 -6.80
CA ASP A 201 -7.24 -10.09 -8.04
C ASP A 201 -8.49 -10.97 -7.77
N ILE A 202 -9.24 -11.26 -8.82
CA ILE A 202 -10.37 -12.19 -8.78
C ILE A 202 -9.91 -13.66 -8.93
N ASP A 203 -8.76 -13.89 -9.54
CA ASP A 203 -8.19 -15.23 -9.77
C ASP A 203 -7.43 -15.71 -8.55
N VAL A 204 -8.12 -16.45 -7.69
CA VAL A 204 -7.61 -16.95 -6.41
C VAL A 204 -6.32 -17.77 -6.57
N ALA A 205 -6.26 -18.64 -7.57
CA ALA A 205 -5.12 -19.53 -7.78
C ALA A 205 -3.87 -18.76 -8.22
N ALA A 206 -4.01 -17.88 -9.21
CA ALA A 206 -2.93 -17.03 -9.69
C ALA A 206 -2.46 -16.03 -8.61
N LEU A 207 -3.39 -15.52 -7.82
CA LEU A 207 -3.10 -14.60 -6.73
C LEU A 207 -2.26 -15.26 -5.64
N LYS A 208 -2.65 -16.45 -5.20
CA LYS A 208 -1.90 -17.23 -4.21
C LYS A 208 -0.49 -17.59 -4.70
N GLN A 209 -0.36 -17.99 -5.96
CA GLN A 209 0.94 -18.26 -6.55
C GLN A 209 1.82 -17.02 -6.58
N ALA A 210 1.29 -15.87 -7.03
CA ALA A 210 2.02 -14.61 -7.07
C ALA A 210 2.49 -14.16 -5.68
N GLU A 211 1.63 -14.28 -4.66
CA GLU A 211 1.99 -13.97 -3.27
C GLU A 211 3.11 -14.88 -2.76
N GLN A 212 3.03 -16.18 -3.00
CA GLN A 212 4.05 -17.14 -2.57
C GLN A 212 5.41 -16.85 -3.20
N GLU A 213 5.46 -16.61 -4.50
CA GLU A 213 6.70 -16.33 -5.23
C GLU A 213 7.32 -15.01 -4.77
N MET A 214 6.52 -13.95 -4.62
CA MET A 214 7.02 -12.65 -4.16
C MET A 214 7.42 -12.69 -2.68
N SER A 215 6.68 -13.41 -1.83
CA SER A 215 7.04 -13.57 -0.42
C SER A 215 8.34 -14.34 -0.22
N ALA A 216 8.64 -15.30 -1.11
CA ALA A 216 9.90 -16.02 -1.07
C ALA A 216 11.12 -15.12 -1.42
N GLU A 217 10.94 -14.11 -2.29
CA GLU A 217 12.02 -13.19 -2.69
C GLU A 217 12.13 -11.97 -1.75
N PHE A 218 10.99 -11.41 -1.29
CA PHE A 218 10.96 -10.13 -0.58
C PHE A 218 10.55 -10.24 0.91
N GLY A 219 10.16 -11.42 1.36
CA GLY A 219 9.64 -11.66 2.70
C GLY A 219 8.12 -11.54 2.79
N SER A 220 7.51 -12.36 3.65
CA SER A 220 6.04 -12.43 3.83
C SER A 220 5.44 -11.15 4.43
N ASP A 221 6.22 -10.36 5.15
CA ASP A 221 5.78 -9.07 5.69
C ASP A 221 5.61 -7.99 4.60
N ALA A 222 6.32 -8.11 3.47
CA ALA A 222 6.28 -7.12 2.39
C ALA A 222 5.14 -7.35 1.40
N VAL A 223 4.55 -8.55 1.36
CA VAL A 223 3.54 -8.94 0.36
C VAL A 223 2.30 -9.49 1.04
N ARG A 224 1.14 -9.02 0.60
CA ARG A 224 -0.16 -9.54 0.99
C ARG A 224 -1.05 -9.67 -0.23
N SER A 225 -1.93 -10.67 -0.23
CA SER A 225 -2.95 -10.81 -1.27
C SER A 225 -4.37 -10.67 -0.70
N VAL A 226 -5.27 -10.15 -1.53
CA VAL A 226 -6.69 -10.00 -1.22
C VAL A 226 -7.50 -10.42 -2.44
N VAL A 227 -8.39 -11.41 -2.28
CA VAL A 227 -9.34 -11.78 -3.33
C VAL A 227 -10.39 -10.69 -3.43
N MET A 228 -10.51 -10.06 -4.62
CA MET A 228 -11.41 -8.93 -4.80
C MET A 228 -11.89 -8.84 -6.25
N ASN A 229 -13.20 -8.75 -6.42
CA ASN A 229 -13.81 -8.34 -7.68
C ASN A 229 -14.00 -6.82 -7.66
N VAL A 230 -13.34 -6.10 -8.56
CA VAL A 230 -13.39 -4.62 -8.64
C VAL A 230 -14.78 -4.04 -8.89
N VAL A 231 -15.73 -4.84 -9.39
CA VAL A 231 -17.12 -4.41 -9.64
C VAL A 231 -18.06 -4.68 -8.47
N ASP A 232 -17.57 -5.31 -7.41
CA ASP A 232 -18.31 -5.58 -6.18
C ASP A 232 -17.89 -4.58 -5.10
N GLU A 233 -18.74 -3.62 -4.82
CA GLU A 233 -18.47 -2.55 -3.87
C GLU A 233 -18.16 -3.08 -2.46
N ALA A 234 -18.88 -4.11 -2.00
CA ALA A 234 -18.66 -4.70 -0.68
C ALA A 234 -17.29 -5.40 -0.58
N GLN A 235 -16.87 -6.10 -1.64
CA GLN A 235 -15.53 -6.70 -1.69
C GLN A 235 -14.42 -5.63 -1.75
N VAL A 236 -14.64 -4.53 -2.47
CA VAL A 236 -13.69 -3.40 -2.49
C VAL A 236 -13.55 -2.82 -1.09
N ASP A 237 -14.64 -2.49 -0.41
CA ASP A 237 -14.59 -1.92 0.93
C ASP A 237 -13.93 -2.88 1.94
N ALA A 238 -14.27 -4.17 1.90
CA ALA A 238 -13.65 -5.20 2.74
C ALA A 238 -12.13 -5.33 2.49
N ALA A 239 -11.70 -5.25 1.23
CA ALA A 239 -10.28 -5.29 0.88
C ALA A 239 -9.51 -4.11 1.46
N TYR A 240 -10.04 -2.89 1.37
CA TYR A 240 -9.40 -1.71 1.96
C TYR A 240 -9.36 -1.76 3.49
N GLN A 241 -10.41 -2.27 4.15
CA GLN A 241 -10.42 -2.50 5.60
C GLN A 241 -9.33 -3.50 6.01
N ALA A 242 -9.23 -4.64 5.32
CA ALA A 242 -8.23 -5.66 5.60
C ALA A 242 -6.79 -5.11 5.47
N VAL A 243 -6.54 -4.31 4.44
CA VAL A 243 -5.23 -3.68 4.22
C VAL A 243 -4.92 -2.64 5.29
N THR A 244 -5.92 -1.86 5.70
CA THR A 244 -5.76 -0.86 6.76
C THR A 244 -5.41 -1.54 8.09
N LEU A 245 -6.07 -2.62 8.45
CA LEU A 245 -5.71 -3.42 9.65
C LEU A 245 -4.30 -4.02 9.53
N PHE A 246 -3.93 -4.50 8.35
CA PHE A 246 -2.64 -5.19 8.18
C PHE A 246 -1.44 -4.24 8.10
N TYR A 247 -1.54 -3.11 7.36
CA TYR A 247 -0.42 -2.19 7.11
C TYR A 247 -0.60 -0.80 7.73
N GLY A 248 -1.78 -0.47 8.26
CA GLY A 248 -2.11 0.86 8.78
C GLY A 248 -2.68 1.82 7.75
N GLY A 249 -2.74 1.43 6.47
CA GLY A 249 -3.28 2.25 5.38
C GLY A 249 -2.66 1.93 4.03
N ILE A 250 -2.85 2.83 3.05
CA ILE A 250 -2.21 2.77 1.73
C ILE A 250 -1.62 4.13 1.34
N ASP A 251 -0.62 4.13 0.47
CA ASP A 251 -0.01 5.34 -0.12
C ASP A 251 -0.22 5.41 -1.62
N ILE A 252 -0.30 4.26 -2.29
CA ILE A 252 -0.33 4.14 -3.74
C ILE A 252 -1.44 3.18 -4.14
N LEU A 253 -2.33 3.64 -5.03
CA LEU A 253 -3.25 2.78 -5.78
C LEU A 253 -2.75 2.62 -7.21
N VAL A 254 -2.56 1.38 -7.66
CA VAL A 254 -2.41 1.04 -9.08
C VAL A 254 -3.68 0.35 -9.54
N SER A 255 -4.54 1.07 -10.26
CA SER A 255 -5.74 0.52 -10.87
C SER A 255 -5.38 -0.07 -12.22
N ASN A 256 -5.23 -1.41 -12.25
CA ASN A 256 -4.73 -2.16 -13.40
C ASN A 256 -5.64 -3.35 -13.78
N ALA A 257 -6.58 -3.75 -12.93
CA ALA A 257 -7.51 -4.83 -13.25
C ALA A 257 -8.26 -4.54 -14.56
N GLY A 258 -8.28 -5.50 -15.48
CA GLY A 258 -8.90 -5.23 -16.75
C GLY A 258 -9.07 -6.46 -17.64
N LEU A 259 -9.81 -6.25 -18.71
CA LEU A 259 -10.07 -7.22 -19.78
C LEU A 259 -10.02 -6.51 -21.14
N ALA A 260 -10.04 -7.27 -22.21
CA ALA A 260 -10.28 -6.74 -23.56
C ALA A 260 -11.29 -7.62 -24.28
N SER A 261 -12.08 -7.01 -25.15
CA SER A 261 -13.06 -7.69 -25.98
C SER A 261 -13.14 -7.08 -27.38
N SER A 262 -13.53 -7.86 -28.34
CA SER A 262 -13.66 -7.46 -29.75
C SER A 262 -14.95 -8.03 -30.32
N ALA A 263 -15.76 -7.15 -30.96
CA ALA A 263 -16.87 -7.50 -31.81
C ALA A 263 -17.18 -6.31 -32.75
N PRO A 264 -17.65 -6.52 -33.96
CA PRO A 264 -18.27 -5.46 -34.76
C PRO A 264 -19.40 -4.79 -33.97
N ILE A 265 -19.68 -3.51 -34.25
CA ILE A 265 -20.66 -2.77 -33.44
C ILE A 265 -22.06 -3.40 -33.49
N GLU A 266 -22.48 -3.87 -34.65
CA GLU A 266 -23.76 -4.54 -34.87
C GLU A 266 -23.89 -5.89 -34.18
N GLU A 267 -22.76 -6.54 -33.83
CA GLU A 267 -22.69 -7.82 -33.12
C GLU A 267 -22.36 -7.63 -31.62
N THR A 268 -22.05 -6.40 -31.20
CA THR A 268 -21.72 -6.11 -29.81
C THR A 268 -22.98 -6.21 -28.95
N SER A 269 -23.13 -7.33 -28.23
CA SER A 269 -24.22 -7.51 -27.29
C SER A 269 -24.17 -6.53 -26.14
N LEU A 270 -25.33 -6.20 -25.55
CA LEU A 270 -25.40 -5.38 -24.33
C LEU A 270 -24.59 -6.01 -23.20
N ALA A 271 -24.60 -7.33 -23.04
CA ALA A 271 -23.81 -8.05 -22.04
C ALA A 271 -22.30 -7.85 -22.24
N LEU A 272 -21.82 -7.85 -23.50
CA LEU A 272 -20.41 -7.57 -23.80
C LEU A 272 -20.06 -6.11 -23.52
N TRP A 273 -20.92 -5.18 -23.87
CA TRP A 273 -20.81 -3.77 -23.55
C TRP A 273 -20.73 -3.56 -22.03
N ASP A 274 -21.71 -4.06 -21.28
CA ASP A 274 -21.80 -3.90 -19.83
C ASP A 274 -20.61 -4.53 -19.11
N LYS A 275 -20.09 -5.66 -19.58
CA LYS A 275 -18.89 -6.27 -19.04
C LYS A 275 -17.66 -5.36 -19.15
N ASN A 276 -17.48 -4.64 -20.25
CA ASN A 276 -16.39 -3.67 -20.42
C ASN A 276 -16.58 -2.46 -19.50
N ILE A 277 -17.77 -1.86 -19.53
CA ILE A 277 -18.06 -0.66 -18.73
C ILE A 277 -17.98 -0.98 -17.24
N SER A 278 -18.57 -2.07 -16.77
CA SER A 278 -18.51 -2.41 -15.35
C SER A 278 -17.08 -2.69 -14.87
N THR A 279 -16.29 -3.47 -15.62
CA THR A 279 -14.93 -3.80 -15.16
C THR A 279 -13.98 -2.61 -15.28
N LEU A 280 -13.99 -1.92 -16.43
CA LEU A 280 -12.98 -0.91 -16.76
C LEU A 280 -13.37 0.50 -16.28
N THR A 281 -14.66 0.82 -16.21
CA THR A 281 -15.11 2.15 -15.78
C THR A 281 -15.62 2.12 -14.34
N THR A 282 -16.63 1.30 -14.04
CA THR A 282 -17.20 1.20 -12.69
C THR A 282 -16.18 0.66 -11.69
N GLY A 283 -15.41 -0.38 -12.06
CA GLY A 283 -14.36 -0.93 -11.20
C GLY A 283 -13.29 0.10 -10.83
N TYR A 284 -12.79 0.88 -11.81
CA TYR A 284 -11.85 1.96 -11.56
C TYR A 284 -12.42 3.06 -10.64
N PHE A 285 -13.69 3.39 -10.84
CA PHE A 285 -14.42 4.32 -9.97
C PHE A 285 -14.49 3.77 -8.52
N LEU A 286 -14.94 2.53 -8.31
CA LEU A 286 -15.13 1.96 -6.98
C LEU A 286 -13.82 1.90 -6.19
N VAL A 287 -12.75 1.36 -6.79
CA VAL A 287 -11.45 1.26 -6.12
C VAL A 287 -10.84 2.63 -5.85
N SER A 288 -11.01 3.58 -6.76
CA SER A 288 -10.51 4.95 -6.56
C SER A 288 -11.29 5.68 -5.47
N ARG A 289 -12.61 5.53 -5.43
CA ARG A 289 -13.44 6.12 -4.38
C ARG A 289 -13.04 5.62 -2.99
N ALA A 290 -12.81 4.32 -2.83
CA ALA A 290 -12.34 3.73 -1.58
C ALA A 290 -10.94 4.26 -1.21
N ALA A 291 -10.00 4.34 -2.17
CA ALA A 291 -8.68 4.93 -1.96
C ALA A 291 -8.76 6.40 -1.52
N PHE A 292 -9.58 7.20 -2.18
CA PHE A 292 -9.74 8.63 -1.85
C PHE A 292 -10.29 8.84 -0.44
N LYS A 293 -11.28 8.03 -0.01
CA LYS A 293 -11.78 8.05 1.37
C LYS A 293 -10.61 7.81 2.35
N LEU A 294 -9.80 6.80 2.10
CA LEU A 294 -8.69 6.42 2.96
C LEU A 294 -7.56 7.47 2.93
N PHE A 295 -7.14 7.96 1.76
CA PHE A 295 -6.12 9.01 1.65
C PHE A 295 -6.51 10.29 2.40
N ARG A 296 -7.79 10.69 2.31
CA ARG A 296 -8.30 11.87 3.05
C ARG A 296 -8.32 11.63 4.55
N ALA A 297 -8.70 10.44 5.00
CA ALA A 297 -8.66 10.07 6.41
C ALA A 297 -7.23 10.04 6.96
N GLN A 298 -6.26 9.57 6.18
CA GLN A 298 -4.84 9.55 6.55
C GLN A 298 -4.22 10.97 6.59
N GLY A 299 -4.71 11.92 5.77
CA GLY A 299 -4.23 13.30 5.76
C GLY A 299 -2.79 13.52 5.29
N ILE A 300 -2.18 12.54 4.63
CA ILE A 300 -0.76 12.55 4.20
C ILE A 300 -0.59 12.53 2.68
N GLY A 301 -1.67 12.80 1.94
CA GLY A 301 -1.69 12.70 0.50
C GLY A 301 -1.90 11.27 0.00
N GLY A 302 -1.67 11.06 -1.30
CA GLY A 302 -1.81 9.76 -1.94
C GLY A 302 -1.37 9.79 -3.39
N ASN A 303 -1.27 8.62 -4.00
CA ASN A 303 -0.91 8.48 -5.40
C ASN A 303 -1.77 7.44 -6.10
N VAL A 304 -2.35 7.80 -7.22
CA VAL A 304 -3.15 6.91 -8.05
C VAL A 304 -2.55 6.83 -9.45
N VAL A 305 -2.30 5.62 -9.92
CA VAL A 305 -1.87 5.37 -11.29
C VAL A 305 -2.87 4.43 -11.97
N PHE A 306 -3.51 4.92 -13.03
CA PHE A 306 -4.38 4.11 -13.87
C PHE A 306 -3.59 3.47 -15.00
N VAL A 307 -3.84 2.19 -15.25
CA VAL A 307 -3.32 1.48 -16.41
C VAL A 307 -4.44 1.43 -17.47
N ALA A 308 -4.48 2.46 -18.31
CA ALA A 308 -5.48 2.54 -19.36
C ALA A 308 -5.04 1.77 -20.62
N SER A 309 -5.05 2.40 -21.77
CA SER A 309 -4.58 1.82 -23.04
C SER A 309 -4.47 2.91 -24.09
N LYS A 310 -3.63 2.69 -25.10
CA LYS A 310 -3.66 3.56 -26.30
C LYS A 310 -5.07 3.63 -26.91
N ASN A 311 -5.88 2.60 -26.71
CA ASN A 311 -7.28 2.55 -27.19
C ASN A 311 -8.22 3.55 -26.49
N GLY A 312 -7.80 4.13 -25.39
CA GLY A 312 -8.49 5.26 -24.77
C GLY A 312 -8.24 6.61 -25.47
N LEU A 313 -7.20 6.69 -26.32
CA LEU A 313 -6.85 7.87 -27.11
C LEU A 313 -7.11 7.65 -28.61
N ALA A 314 -6.74 6.49 -29.14
CA ALA A 314 -6.85 6.13 -30.55
C ALA A 314 -7.67 4.87 -30.69
N ALA A 315 -8.86 5.00 -31.26
CA ALA A 315 -9.80 3.90 -31.45
C ALA A 315 -9.20 2.76 -32.30
N SER A 316 -9.71 1.56 -32.10
CA SER A 316 -9.42 0.39 -32.91
C SER A 316 -10.73 -0.20 -33.47
N PRO A 317 -10.74 -0.72 -34.69
CA PRO A 317 -11.93 -1.36 -35.25
C PRO A 317 -12.34 -2.58 -34.40
N ASN A 318 -13.61 -2.88 -34.38
CA ASN A 318 -14.24 -3.98 -33.64
C ASN A 318 -13.92 -3.97 -32.12
N ALA A 319 -13.75 -2.80 -31.53
CA ALA A 319 -13.42 -2.65 -30.13
C ALA A 319 -14.15 -1.48 -29.44
N ALA A 320 -15.36 -1.14 -29.92
CA ALA A 320 -16.09 0.03 -29.45
C ALA A 320 -16.29 0.03 -27.93
N ALA A 321 -16.79 -1.07 -27.34
CA ALA A 321 -16.98 -1.17 -25.88
C ALA A 321 -15.68 -0.97 -25.10
N TYR A 322 -14.62 -1.62 -25.54
CA TYR A 322 -13.30 -1.52 -24.88
C TYR A 322 -12.70 -0.11 -25.01
N CYS A 323 -12.71 0.47 -26.21
CA CYS A 323 -12.17 1.82 -26.44
C CYS A 323 -12.92 2.87 -25.64
N THR A 324 -14.26 2.79 -25.60
CA THR A 324 -15.10 3.70 -24.81
C THR A 324 -14.77 3.60 -23.30
N ALA A 325 -14.68 2.37 -22.77
CA ALA A 325 -14.35 2.18 -21.37
C ALA A 325 -12.94 2.70 -21.03
N LYS A 326 -11.95 2.47 -21.90
CA LYS A 326 -10.58 2.99 -21.72
C LYS A 326 -10.49 4.52 -21.84
N ALA A 327 -11.30 5.14 -22.68
CA ALA A 327 -11.42 6.60 -22.73
C ALA A 327 -12.05 7.17 -21.44
N ALA A 328 -13.05 6.47 -20.89
CA ALA A 328 -13.66 6.84 -19.62
C ALA A 328 -12.66 6.77 -18.45
N GLU A 329 -11.78 5.75 -18.38
CA GLU A 329 -10.70 5.67 -17.39
C GLU A 329 -9.80 6.91 -17.44
N ILE A 330 -9.37 7.31 -18.63
CA ILE A 330 -8.49 8.48 -18.84
C ILE A 330 -9.18 9.76 -18.35
N HIS A 331 -10.46 9.93 -18.68
CA HIS A 331 -11.20 11.12 -18.26
C HIS A 331 -11.49 11.12 -16.77
N LEU A 332 -11.84 9.97 -16.19
CA LEU A 332 -11.99 9.81 -14.74
C LEU A 332 -10.71 10.21 -13.98
N ALA A 333 -9.55 9.78 -14.48
CA ALA A 333 -8.27 10.17 -13.87
C ALA A 333 -8.06 11.69 -13.82
N ARG A 334 -8.49 12.42 -14.86
CA ARG A 334 -8.43 13.89 -14.89
C ARG A 334 -9.37 14.52 -13.88
N CYS A 335 -10.60 14.01 -13.75
CA CYS A 335 -11.54 14.47 -12.71
C CYS A 335 -10.95 14.26 -11.32
N LEU A 336 -10.44 13.06 -11.05
CA LEU A 336 -9.85 12.72 -9.76
C LEU A 336 -8.59 13.54 -9.46
N ALA A 337 -7.80 13.92 -10.47
CA ALA A 337 -6.65 14.80 -10.30
C ALA A 337 -7.05 16.21 -9.80
N LEU A 338 -8.19 16.74 -10.30
CA LEU A 338 -8.75 18.00 -9.82
C LEU A 338 -9.29 17.88 -8.39
N GLU A 339 -10.05 16.82 -8.11
CA GLU A 339 -10.67 16.59 -6.80
C GLU A 339 -9.65 16.24 -5.70
N GLY A 340 -8.52 15.64 -6.07
CA GLY A 340 -7.47 15.21 -5.15
C GLY A 340 -6.45 16.29 -4.78
N ALA A 341 -6.40 17.39 -5.54
CA ALA A 341 -5.31 18.36 -5.48
C ALA A 341 -5.09 18.97 -4.09
N GLU A 342 -6.15 19.44 -3.44
CA GLU A 342 -6.08 20.04 -2.09
C GLU A 342 -5.58 19.04 -1.04
N ALA A 343 -5.98 17.77 -1.17
CA ALA A 343 -5.54 16.69 -0.29
C ALA A 343 -4.17 16.12 -0.68
N GLN A 344 -3.43 16.75 -1.61
CA GLN A 344 -2.14 16.27 -2.13
C GLN A 344 -2.21 14.85 -2.72
N ILE A 345 -3.35 14.47 -3.29
CA ILE A 345 -3.54 13.20 -4.00
C ILE A 345 -3.23 13.43 -5.48
N ARG A 346 -2.21 12.75 -5.99
CA ARG A 346 -1.82 12.81 -7.39
C ARG A 346 -2.49 11.67 -8.16
N VAL A 347 -3.00 11.94 -9.34
CA VAL A 347 -3.64 10.94 -10.20
C VAL A 347 -3.08 11.06 -11.62
N ASN A 348 -2.50 9.99 -12.12
CA ASN A 348 -1.90 9.94 -13.46
C ASN A 348 -2.28 8.64 -14.17
N VAL A 349 -2.03 8.59 -15.47
CA VAL A 349 -2.37 7.47 -16.36
C VAL A 349 -1.12 6.97 -17.05
N VAL A 350 -0.94 5.66 -17.11
CA VAL A 350 -0.03 4.97 -18.03
C VAL A 350 -0.86 4.35 -19.15
N ASN A 351 -0.49 4.60 -20.40
CA ASN A 351 -1.13 4.07 -21.59
C ASN A 351 -0.22 3.07 -22.30
N PRO A 352 -0.38 1.77 -22.06
CA PRO A 352 0.30 0.74 -22.83
C PRO A 352 -0.28 0.58 -24.26
N ASP A 353 0.55 0.13 -25.20
CA ASP A 353 0.10 -0.53 -26.44
C ASP A 353 0.83 -1.87 -26.58
N ALA A 354 0.08 -2.91 -26.97
CA ALA A 354 0.58 -4.20 -27.43
C ALA A 354 1.55 -4.92 -26.45
N VAL A 355 1.24 -4.92 -25.16
CA VAL A 355 1.95 -5.76 -24.18
C VAL A 355 1.47 -7.20 -24.31
N LEU A 356 2.11 -7.98 -25.20
CA LEU A 356 1.66 -9.33 -25.55
C LEU A 356 2.17 -10.37 -24.54
N ARG A 357 3.44 -10.30 -24.17
CA ARG A 357 4.07 -11.28 -23.28
C ARG A 357 3.58 -11.12 -21.85
N GLY A 358 3.31 -12.26 -21.19
CA GLY A 358 2.88 -12.29 -19.79
C GLY A 358 1.45 -11.76 -19.53
N SER A 359 0.73 -11.30 -20.55
CA SER A 359 -0.62 -10.75 -20.39
C SER A 359 -1.70 -11.77 -20.71
N LYS A 360 -2.61 -12.04 -19.76
CA LYS A 360 -3.76 -12.93 -19.93
C LYS A 360 -4.73 -12.44 -21.04
N ILE A 361 -4.77 -11.14 -21.32
CA ILE A 361 -5.57 -10.56 -22.40
C ILE A 361 -5.21 -11.17 -23.77
N TRP A 362 -3.92 -11.47 -23.99
CA TRP A 362 -3.41 -12.00 -25.24
C TRP A 362 -3.39 -13.53 -25.32
N THR A 363 -3.96 -14.24 -24.36
CA THR A 363 -4.08 -15.73 -24.40
C THR A 363 -5.44 -16.22 -24.87
N GLY A 364 -6.42 -15.34 -25.08
CA GLY A 364 -7.80 -15.68 -25.40
C GLY A 364 -8.29 -15.17 -26.76
N SER A 365 -9.61 -15.06 -26.90
CA SER A 365 -10.32 -14.63 -28.11
C SER A 365 -9.87 -13.25 -28.64
N TRP A 366 -9.41 -12.36 -27.77
CA TRP A 366 -8.86 -11.05 -28.16
C TRP A 366 -7.69 -11.18 -29.14
N LYS A 367 -6.72 -12.08 -28.85
CA LYS A 367 -5.57 -12.32 -29.73
C LYS A 367 -5.99 -12.78 -31.09
N GLN A 368 -6.93 -13.73 -31.14
CA GLN A 368 -7.46 -14.24 -32.41
C GLN A 368 -8.23 -13.14 -33.18
N ALA A 369 -9.14 -12.42 -32.54
CA ALA A 369 -9.88 -11.35 -33.17
C ALA A 369 -8.96 -10.23 -33.72
N ARG A 370 -7.83 -9.94 -33.04
CA ARG A 370 -6.83 -8.99 -33.56
C ARG A 370 -6.10 -9.51 -34.78
N ALA A 371 -5.72 -10.79 -34.79
CA ALA A 371 -5.11 -11.43 -35.96
C ALA A 371 -6.04 -11.44 -37.18
N GLU A 372 -7.30 -11.79 -36.99
CA GLU A 372 -8.33 -11.76 -37.99
C GLU A 372 -8.57 -10.33 -38.54
N ALA A 373 -8.67 -9.34 -37.65
CA ALA A 373 -8.86 -7.91 -38.04
C ALA A 373 -7.71 -7.34 -38.89
N TYR A 374 -6.51 -7.95 -38.77
CA TYR A 374 -5.32 -7.58 -39.56
C TYR A 374 -5.05 -8.56 -40.70
N ASN A 375 -5.89 -9.59 -40.90
CA ASN A 375 -5.72 -10.65 -41.89
C ASN A 375 -4.36 -11.33 -41.81
N MET A 376 -3.97 -11.75 -40.60
CA MET A 376 -2.70 -12.40 -40.31
C MET A 376 -2.86 -13.54 -39.29
N LYS A 377 -1.78 -14.34 -39.08
CA LYS A 377 -1.77 -15.36 -38.07
C LYS A 377 -1.48 -14.77 -36.67
N THR A 378 -1.89 -15.48 -35.61
CA THR A 378 -1.72 -15.03 -34.23
C THR A 378 -0.25 -14.94 -33.78
N ASP A 379 0.65 -15.72 -34.36
CA ASP A 379 2.10 -15.69 -34.11
C ASP A 379 2.80 -14.50 -34.80
N GLU A 380 2.20 -13.91 -35.82
CA GLU A 380 2.70 -12.72 -36.52
C GLU A 380 2.38 -11.40 -35.81
N LEU A 381 1.43 -11.42 -34.86
CA LEU A 381 0.94 -10.20 -34.18
C LEU A 381 2.03 -9.43 -33.46
N GLU A 382 2.94 -10.10 -32.73
CA GLU A 382 4.00 -9.39 -31.99
C GLU A 382 4.91 -8.62 -32.93
N GLU A 383 5.29 -9.26 -34.06
CA GLU A 383 6.13 -8.61 -35.07
C GLU A 383 5.38 -7.49 -35.79
N HIS A 384 4.08 -7.67 -36.06
CA HIS A 384 3.24 -6.63 -36.63
C HIS A 384 3.19 -5.37 -35.75
N TYR A 385 2.92 -5.54 -34.44
CA TYR A 385 2.90 -4.42 -33.49
C TYR A 385 4.26 -3.78 -33.34
N ARG A 386 5.33 -4.59 -33.26
CA ARG A 386 6.70 -4.10 -33.22
C ARG A 386 7.02 -3.23 -34.45
N LYS A 387 6.72 -3.69 -35.67
CA LYS A 387 6.95 -2.95 -36.91
C LYS A 387 6.13 -1.68 -37.01
N ARG A 388 4.95 -1.65 -36.43
CA ARG A 388 4.05 -0.47 -36.44
C ARG A 388 4.58 0.65 -35.56
N SER A 389 5.22 0.35 -34.44
CA SER A 389 5.77 1.36 -33.54
C SER A 389 6.93 2.13 -34.18
N LEU A 390 7.14 3.39 -33.79
CA LEU A 390 8.22 4.24 -34.33
C LEU A 390 9.60 3.70 -33.96
N LEU A 391 9.79 3.22 -32.73
CA LEU A 391 11.06 2.69 -32.26
C LEU A 391 11.34 1.26 -32.69
N LYS A 392 10.37 0.59 -33.36
CA LYS A 392 10.49 -0.83 -33.77
C LYS A 392 10.84 -1.78 -32.65
N ARG A 393 10.27 -1.53 -31.46
CA ARG A 393 10.51 -2.34 -30.25
C ARG A 393 9.19 -2.93 -29.74
N SER A 394 9.25 -4.12 -29.15
CA SER A 394 8.17 -4.70 -28.36
C SER A 394 8.13 -4.02 -27.00
N VAL A 395 6.95 -3.94 -26.41
CA VAL A 395 6.71 -3.41 -25.06
C VAL A 395 6.41 -4.58 -24.14
N PHE A 396 7.07 -4.60 -22.98
CA PHE A 396 6.96 -5.64 -21.96
C PHE A 396 6.27 -5.12 -20.69
N PRO A 397 5.75 -6.02 -19.84
CA PRO A 397 5.18 -5.63 -18.55
C PRO A 397 6.14 -4.80 -17.69
N GLU A 398 7.44 -5.09 -17.75
CA GLU A 398 8.49 -4.39 -17.03
C GLU A 398 8.63 -2.93 -17.47
N ASP A 399 8.45 -2.62 -18.76
CA ASP A 399 8.47 -1.24 -19.27
C ASP A 399 7.31 -0.43 -18.70
N ILE A 400 6.13 -1.06 -18.57
CA ILE A 400 4.95 -0.45 -17.95
C ILE A 400 5.18 -0.26 -16.45
N ALA A 401 5.78 -1.24 -15.78
CA ALA A 401 6.10 -1.17 -14.36
C ALA A 401 7.06 -0.02 -14.02
N GLU A 402 8.06 0.25 -14.88
CA GLU A 402 8.97 1.40 -14.71
C GLU A 402 8.20 2.74 -14.83
N ALA A 403 7.29 2.87 -15.78
CA ALA A 403 6.47 4.07 -15.92
C ALA A 403 5.52 4.27 -14.72
N ILE A 404 4.89 3.20 -14.23
CA ILE A 404 4.05 3.21 -13.03
C ILE A 404 4.89 3.62 -11.82
N TYR A 405 6.05 3.02 -11.62
CA TYR A 405 6.98 3.38 -10.56
C TYR A 405 7.41 4.85 -10.61
N PHE A 406 7.73 5.36 -11.81
CA PHE A 406 8.05 6.79 -11.97
C PHE A 406 6.90 7.67 -11.47
N LEU A 407 5.67 7.40 -11.93
CA LEU A 407 4.49 8.18 -11.54
C LEU A 407 4.09 7.98 -10.07
N ALA A 408 4.37 6.81 -9.50
CA ALA A 408 4.08 6.49 -8.10
C ALA A 408 5.11 7.07 -7.10
N SER A 409 6.30 7.43 -7.56
CA SER A 409 7.40 7.88 -6.71
C SER A 409 7.50 9.42 -6.63
N GLU A 410 8.37 9.91 -5.74
CA GLU A 410 8.72 11.33 -5.61
C GLU A 410 9.41 11.91 -6.85
N LYS A 411 9.88 11.05 -7.77
CA LYS A 411 10.44 11.50 -9.06
C LYS A 411 9.43 12.28 -9.91
N SER A 412 8.14 12.03 -9.71
CA SER A 412 7.03 12.71 -10.38
C SER A 412 6.21 13.60 -9.43
N ALA A 413 6.78 14.08 -8.32
CA ALA A 413 6.07 14.81 -7.27
C ALA A 413 5.30 16.06 -7.77
N LYS A 414 5.63 16.57 -8.93
CA LYS A 414 4.96 17.73 -9.56
C LYS A 414 4.05 17.34 -10.72
N SER A 415 3.70 16.04 -10.85
CA SER A 415 2.87 15.53 -11.95
C SER A 415 1.54 15.00 -11.45
N THR A 416 0.44 15.57 -11.93
CA THR A 416 -0.94 15.06 -11.76
C THR A 416 -1.75 15.37 -13.00
N GLY A 417 -2.75 14.54 -13.33
CA GLY A 417 -3.59 14.68 -14.52
C GLY A 417 -2.90 14.32 -15.84
N ASN A 418 -1.69 13.74 -15.79
CA ASN A 418 -0.88 13.44 -16.96
C ASN A 418 -1.15 12.03 -17.50
N ILE A 419 -0.86 11.87 -18.79
CA ILE A 419 -0.90 10.59 -19.51
C ILE A 419 0.53 10.30 -19.98
N LEU A 420 1.06 9.15 -19.61
CA LEU A 420 2.35 8.65 -20.06
C LEU A 420 2.15 7.46 -20.99
N ASN A 421 2.40 7.66 -22.28
CA ASN A 421 2.35 6.59 -23.26
C ASN A 421 3.61 5.72 -23.16
N VAL A 422 3.41 4.39 -23.09
CA VAL A 422 4.46 3.37 -23.11
C VAL A 422 4.11 2.38 -24.22
N ASP A 423 4.40 2.75 -25.45
CA ASP A 423 3.91 2.13 -26.68
C ASP A 423 4.97 2.03 -27.78
N ALA A 424 6.23 2.27 -27.44
CA ALA A 424 7.35 2.37 -28.38
C ALA A 424 7.12 3.38 -29.52
N GLY A 425 6.27 4.37 -29.28
CA GLY A 425 5.92 5.43 -30.23
C GLY A 425 4.81 5.01 -31.20
N ASN A 426 3.58 5.04 -30.73
CA ASN A 426 2.39 4.94 -31.57
C ASN A 426 1.89 6.34 -31.91
N ALA A 427 2.12 6.80 -33.14
CA ALA A 427 1.78 8.17 -33.54
C ALA A 427 0.28 8.51 -33.42
N GLN A 428 -0.59 7.51 -33.46
CA GLN A 428 -2.05 7.70 -33.31
C GLN A 428 -2.45 8.05 -31.87
N SER A 429 -1.61 7.70 -30.89
CA SER A 429 -1.87 7.94 -29.45
C SER A 429 -1.19 9.20 -28.92
N PHE A 430 -0.56 10.00 -29.75
CA PHE A 430 0.05 11.26 -29.32
C PHE A 430 -1.06 12.20 -28.81
N THR A 431 -0.92 12.64 -27.57
CA THR A 431 -1.79 13.65 -26.97
C THR A 431 -1.40 15.03 -27.50
N ARG A 432 -2.39 15.78 -27.92
CA ARG A 432 -2.23 17.18 -28.34
C ARG A 432 -2.67 18.13 -27.25
#